data_9547b00b1c86a23d00b692da6e247fac
#
_entry.id   9547b00b1c86a23d00b692da6e247fac
#
_cell.length_a   1.000
_cell.length_b   1.000
_cell.length_c   1.000
_cell.angle_alpha   90.00
_cell.angle_beta   90.00
_cell.angle_gamma   90.00
#
_symmetry.space_group_name_H-M   'P 1'
#
loop_
_entity.id
_entity.type
_entity.pdbx_description
1 polymer ?
#
loop_
_entity_poly.entity_id
_entity_poly.type
_entity_poly.pdbx_seq_one_letter_code
_entity_poly.pdbx_strand_id
1 'polypeptide(L)'
;PMIYSGPQLDFDFPSKVMEGSIRGGGLEVSGMAMAGAPGIIIGRTPHHAWSIQVGMGNTLDWFLEAPQSVSLHRMETIYPAGGEPFTFPVVRSPHGPIVSPFPYDPTNPPPPEVPIVAFAYGNWGHEVDMMDVILKFARAESVAEFDEAVEMAGASVHFTYADRDGNIAYWMAGWDPIRAAGVDPRFPMFGDGNHEWTGERRPRAHATNPAQGYFGGWNNKASIDYNNPYNALKYYLGPAHRARVIEDYLSAHDNLTFEEVRDLALNIATTDSFGFASKNSGGGNPWTYVADDFKAAVAANSTPDRDAAIAMLDAWDGHFVAGGPAAWRFGTEAADAWALQNWWIREVMRITFEDEFR
;
A
#
# COMPACT_ATOMS: atom_id res chain seq x y z
N PRO A 1 -18.32 5.05 -17.23
CA PRO A 1 -17.45 5.15 -16.07
C PRO A 1 -16.04 5.58 -16.45
N MET A 2 -15.27 6.05 -15.47
CA MET A 2 -13.87 6.40 -15.63
C MET A 2 -13.06 5.75 -14.53
N ILE A 3 -11.79 5.41 -14.81
CA ILE A 3 -10.85 4.93 -13.83
C ILE A 3 -9.59 5.80 -13.89
N TYR A 4 -9.15 6.27 -12.74
CA TYR A 4 -7.85 6.88 -12.56
C TYR A 4 -7.09 6.08 -11.52
N SER A 5 -5.89 5.67 -11.87
CA SER A 5 -5.00 4.99 -10.94
C SER A 5 -3.58 4.98 -11.48
N GLY A 6 -2.63 4.90 -10.56
CA GLY A 6 -1.22 4.74 -10.89
C GLY A 6 -0.43 4.37 -9.64
N PRO A 7 0.45 3.37 -9.70
CA PRO A 7 1.34 3.08 -8.59
C PRO A 7 2.31 4.23 -8.40
N GLN A 8 2.54 4.60 -7.15
CA GLN A 8 3.62 5.50 -6.77
C GLN A 8 4.83 4.64 -6.43
N LEU A 9 5.80 4.65 -7.31
CA LEU A 9 7.04 3.90 -7.22
C LEU A 9 8.22 4.88 -7.27
N ASP A 10 9.38 4.41 -6.80
CA ASP A 10 10.61 5.20 -6.85
C ASP A 10 11.07 5.41 -8.30
N PHE A 11 11.82 6.48 -8.52
CA PHE A 11 12.49 6.76 -9.79
C PHE A 11 13.82 5.99 -9.86
N ASP A 12 13.73 4.72 -10.21
CA ASP A 12 14.88 3.84 -10.32
C ASP A 12 15.33 3.68 -11.79
N PHE A 13 16.59 3.37 -11.97
CA PHE A 13 17.11 2.87 -13.24
C PHE A 13 17.81 1.53 -13.01
N PRO A 14 17.39 0.45 -13.69
CA PRO A 14 16.27 0.36 -14.66
C PRO A 14 14.90 0.57 -14.01
N SER A 15 13.94 1.09 -14.80
CA SER A 15 12.57 1.32 -14.31
C SER A 15 11.89 0.01 -13.88
N LYS A 16 11.16 0.05 -12.77
CA LYS A 16 10.37 -1.09 -12.27
C LYS A 16 9.20 -1.44 -13.17
N VAL A 17 8.67 -0.45 -13.88
CA VAL A 17 7.51 -0.58 -14.74
C VAL A 17 7.80 -0.01 -16.13
N MET A 18 7.10 -0.55 -17.12
CA MET A 18 7.16 -0.12 -18.50
C MET A 18 5.77 -0.10 -19.11
N GLU A 19 5.56 0.75 -20.09
CA GLU A 19 4.35 0.69 -20.93
C GLU A 19 4.46 -0.45 -21.93
N GLY A 20 3.37 -1.19 -22.13
CA GLY A 20 3.32 -2.30 -23.05
C GLY A 20 1.95 -2.52 -23.66
N SER A 21 1.93 -3.23 -24.79
CA SER A 21 0.70 -3.74 -25.38
C SER A 21 0.92 -5.13 -25.98
N ILE A 22 -0.10 -5.97 -25.87
CA ILE A 22 -0.11 -7.33 -26.41
C ILE A 22 -1.31 -7.47 -27.34
N ARG A 23 -1.07 -7.83 -28.60
CA ARG A 23 -2.12 -8.08 -29.59
C ARG A 23 -1.84 -9.40 -30.30
N GLY A 24 -2.84 -10.28 -30.27
CA GLY A 24 -2.77 -11.59 -30.92
C GLY A 24 -3.22 -12.73 -30.02
N GLY A 25 -3.55 -13.89 -30.59
CA GLY A 25 -3.99 -15.05 -29.82
C GLY A 25 -5.27 -14.82 -29.00
N GLY A 26 -6.14 -13.93 -29.43
CA GLY A 26 -7.34 -13.55 -28.70
C GLY A 26 -7.11 -12.50 -27.59
N LEU A 27 -5.89 -11.95 -27.48
CA LEU A 27 -5.58 -10.88 -26.55
C LEU A 27 -5.50 -9.52 -27.29
N GLU A 28 -6.12 -8.51 -26.69
CA GLU A 28 -5.92 -7.11 -27.03
C GLU A 28 -5.88 -6.32 -25.71
N VAL A 29 -4.68 -6.11 -25.19
CA VAL A 29 -4.47 -5.48 -23.90
C VAL A 29 -3.32 -4.49 -23.96
N SER A 30 -3.45 -3.36 -23.27
CA SER A 30 -2.40 -2.35 -23.14
C SER A 30 -2.39 -1.73 -21.75
N GLY A 31 -1.23 -1.27 -21.34
CA GLY A 31 -1.05 -0.63 -20.03
C GLY A 31 0.34 -0.82 -19.45
N MET A 32 0.41 -0.99 -18.16
CA MET A 32 1.65 -1.10 -17.41
C MET A 32 2.06 -2.56 -17.22
N ALA A 33 3.28 -2.88 -17.59
CA ALA A 33 3.95 -4.15 -17.37
C ALA A 33 5.09 -3.99 -16.36
N MET A 34 5.51 -5.09 -15.74
CA MET A 34 6.72 -5.15 -14.92
C MET A 34 7.72 -6.10 -15.55
N ALA A 35 9.00 -5.77 -15.46
CA ALA A 35 10.06 -6.64 -15.95
C ALA A 35 10.03 -8.01 -15.23
N GLY A 36 9.99 -9.08 -16.01
CA GLY A 36 9.93 -10.46 -15.50
C GLY A 36 8.52 -10.99 -15.17
N ALA A 37 7.48 -10.14 -15.19
CA ALA A 37 6.09 -10.59 -15.08
C ALA A 37 5.46 -10.73 -16.48
N PRO A 38 4.78 -11.84 -16.80
CA PRO A 38 4.09 -11.99 -18.08
C PRO A 38 2.80 -11.17 -18.09
N GLY A 39 2.63 -10.31 -19.11
CA GLY A 39 1.39 -9.60 -19.34
C GLY A 39 1.34 -8.17 -18.77
N ILE A 40 0.12 -7.63 -18.73
CA ILE A 40 -0.18 -6.26 -18.32
C ILE A 40 -0.81 -6.29 -16.91
N ILE A 41 -0.16 -5.64 -15.95
CA ILE A 41 -0.57 -5.67 -14.54
C ILE A 41 -1.68 -4.66 -14.25
N ILE A 42 -1.56 -3.47 -14.81
CA ILE A 42 -2.57 -2.41 -14.78
C ILE A 42 -2.87 -2.04 -16.21
N GLY A 43 -4.11 -2.14 -16.63
CA GLY A 43 -4.35 -1.93 -18.05
C GLY A 43 -5.79 -1.83 -18.46
N ARG A 44 -5.95 -1.95 -19.76
CA ARG A 44 -7.26 -1.94 -20.42
C ARG A 44 -7.31 -2.92 -21.58
N THR A 45 -8.51 -3.41 -21.82
CA THR A 45 -8.93 -4.16 -23.01
C THR A 45 -10.00 -3.36 -23.77
N PRO A 46 -10.55 -3.85 -24.88
CA PRO A 46 -11.76 -3.27 -25.48
C PRO A 46 -12.99 -3.32 -24.58
N HIS A 47 -12.99 -4.15 -23.53
CA HIS A 47 -14.16 -4.39 -22.67
C HIS A 47 -14.09 -3.59 -21.37
N HIS A 48 -12.93 -3.51 -20.73
CA HIS A 48 -12.76 -2.92 -19.40
C HIS A 48 -11.36 -2.36 -19.19
N ALA A 49 -11.22 -1.64 -18.09
CA ALA A 49 -9.94 -1.21 -17.52
C ALA A 49 -9.87 -1.61 -16.05
N TRP A 50 -8.66 -1.88 -15.58
CA TRP A 50 -8.42 -2.21 -14.18
C TRP A 50 -7.14 -1.57 -13.65
N SER A 51 -7.08 -1.45 -12.35
CA SER A 51 -5.91 -0.99 -11.63
C SER A 51 -5.70 -1.75 -10.33
N ILE A 52 -4.50 -1.64 -9.79
CA ILE A 52 -4.12 -2.23 -8.51
C ILE A 52 -3.51 -1.20 -7.57
N GLN A 53 -3.68 -1.44 -6.27
CA GLN A 53 -2.96 -0.77 -5.19
C GLN A 53 -2.56 -1.82 -4.15
N VAL A 54 -1.49 -1.58 -3.39
CA VAL A 54 -1.12 -2.47 -2.28
C VAL A 54 -2.23 -2.47 -1.23
N GLY A 55 -2.69 -3.68 -0.87
CA GLY A 55 -3.87 -3.87 -0.03
C GLY A 55 -3.60 -3.78 1.47
N MET A 56 -2.35 -3.93 1.92
CA MET A 56 -1.96 -3.93 3.33
C MET A 56 -2.72 -4.95 4.19
N GLY A 57 -3.21 -6.04 3.58
CA GLY A 57 -3.86 -7.13 4.29
C GLY A 57 -2.86 -7.97 5.08
N ASN A 58 -3.33 -8.56 6.16
CA ASN A 58 -2.50 -9.41 7.01
C ASN A 58 -2.49 -10.87 6.52
N THR A 59 -1.77 -11.11 5.43
CA THR A 59 -1.64 -12.42 4.77
C THR A 59 -0.45 -13.24 5.25
N LEU A 60 0.27 -12.77 6.25
CA LEU A 60 1.48 -13.41 6.78
C LEU A 60 1.53 -13.30 8.30
N ASP A 61 2.19 -14.28 8.93
CA ASP A 61 2.43 -14.30 10.36
C ASP A 61 3.80 -14.86 10.69
N TRP A 62 4.25 -14.57 11.91
CA TRP A 62 5.47 -15.09 12.48
C TRP A 62 5.14 -16.13 13.54
N PHE A 63 5.76 -17.31 13.46
CA PHE A 63 5.60 -18.36 14.45
C PHE A 63 6.90 -18.60 15.22
N LEU A 64 6.78 -18.64 16.54
CA LEU A 64 7.86 -19.07 17.43
C LEU A 64 7.83 -20.59 17.51
N GLU A 65 8.92 -21.22 17.08
CA GLU A 65 9.02 -22.65 16.89
C GLU A 65 9.83 -23.35 17.97
N ALA A 66 9.44 -24.56 18.29
CA ALA A 66 10.28 -25.44 19.08
C ALA A 66 11.34 -26.11 18.19
N PRO A 67 12.58 -26.38 18.68
CA PRO A 67 13.63 -27.00 17.87
C PRO A 67 13.21 -28.30 17.20
N GLN A 68 12.37 -29.10 17.84
CA GLN A 68 11.88 -30.39 17.34
C GLN A 68 10.86 -30.26 16.18
N SER A 69 10.26 -29.10 15.97
CA SER A 69 9.35 -28.86 14.85
C SER A 69 10.08 -28.48 13.56
N VAL A 70 11.41 -28.25 13.65
CA VAL A 70 12.23 -27.78 12.55
C VAL A 70 12.92 -28.95 11.85
N SER A 71 12.88 -28.97 10.52
CA SER A 71 13.54 -29.98 9.70
C SER A 71 14.30 -29.39 8.54
N LEU A 72 15.37 -30.08 8.12
CA LEU A 72 16.10 -29.74 6.91
C LEU A 72 15.21 -29.95 5.69
N HIS A 73 15.02 -28.90 4.89
CA HIS A 73 14.31 -28.97 3.62
C HIS A 73 15.27 -29.29 2.46
N ARG A 74 16.36 -28.51 2.34
CA ARG A 74 17.43 -28.72 1.35
C ARG A 74 18.69 -27.94 1.76
N MET A 75 19.80 -28.29 1.10
CA MET A 75 20.99 -27.43 1.08
C MET A 75 20.89 -26.46 -0.10
N GLU A 76 21.27 -25.22 0.12
CA GLU A 76 21.32 -24.18 -0.90
C GLU A 76 22.71 -23.61 -1.01
N THR A 77 23.17 -23.28 -2.23
CA THR A 77 24.47 -22.64 -2.45
C THR A 77 24.31 -21.37 -3.24
N ILE A 78 24.80 -20.27 -2.68
CA ILE A 78 24.87 -18.98 -3.35
C ILE A 78 26.29 -18.80 -3.90
N TYR A 79 26.38 -18.33 -5.14
CA TYR A 79 27.61 -18.01 -5.84
C TYR A 79 27.73 -16.50 -6.01
N PRO A 80 28.33 -15.78 -5.04
CA PRO A 80 28.47 -14.34 -5.17
C PRO A 80 29.41 -13.97 -6.32
N ALA A 81 29.11 -12.92 -7.07
CA ALA A 81 30.02 -12.41 -8.07
C ALA A 81 31.34 -11.93 -7.40
N GLY A 82 32.46 -12.56 -7.75
CA GLY A 82 33.77 -12.23 -7.19
C GLY A 82 34.00 -12.70 -5.75
N GLY A 83 33.15 -13.60 -5.21
CA GLY A 83 33.28 -14.19 -3.89
C GLY A 83 33.30 -15.72 -3.92
N GLU A 84 33.61 -16.32 -2.77
CA GLU A 84 33.55 -17.78 -2.61
C GLU A 84 32.09 -18.26 -2.48
N PRO A 85 31.75 -19.46 -2.96
CA PRO A 85 30.44 -20.08 -2.78
C PRO A 85 30.10 -20.21 -1.29
N PHE A 86 28.86 -19.86 -0.95
CA PHE A 86 28.32 -20.01 0.40
C PHE A 86 27.19 -21.03 0.40
N THR A 87 27.38 -22.14 1.11
CA THR A 87 26.38 -23.22 1.24
C THR A 87 25.77 -23.20 2.64
N PHE A 88 24.44 -23.26 2.72
CA PHE A 88 23.70 -23.24 3.98
C PHE A 88 22.46 -24.15 3.92
N PRO A 89 22.00 -24.65 5.08
CA PRO A 89 20.75 -25.39 5.16
C PRO A 89 19.54 -24.46 5.04
N VAL A 90 18.60 -24.79 4.19
CA VAL A 90 17.25 -24.25 4.18
C VAL A 90 16.40 -25.15 5.06
N VAL A 91 15.91 -24.64 6.15
CA VAL A 91 15.14 -25.38 7.15
C VAL A 91 13.73 -24.84 7.25
N ARG A 92 12.78 -25.69 7.63
CA ARG A 92 11.36 -25.36 7.71
C ARG A 92 10.71 -26.01 8.92
N SER A 93 9.66 -25.36 9.39
CA SER A 93 8.63 -25.94 10.25
C SER A 93 7.34 -26.21 9.44
N PRO A 94 6.30 -26.76 10.06
CA PRO A 94 4.96 -26.83 9.44
C PRO A 94 4.40 -25.45 9.03
N HIS A 95 4.81 -24.36 9.70
CA HIS A 95 4.33 -23.01 9.41
C HIS A 95 5.08 -22.33 8.26
N GLY A 96 6.29 -22.75 7.94
CA GLY A 96 7.06 -22.17 6.85
C GLY A 96 8.57 -22.24 7.00
N PRO A 97 9.31 -21.47 6.21
CA PRO A 97 10.77 -21.39 6.35
C PRO A 97 11.18 -20.73 7.65
N ILE A 98 12.26 -21.21 8.25
CA ILE A 98 12.89 -20.55 9.39
C ILE A 98 13.69 -19.36 8.88
N VAL A 99 13.40 -18.19 9.42
CA VAL A 99 14.00 -16.91 9.02
C VAL A 99 14.89 -16.31 10.10
N SER A 100 14.77 -16.79 11.35
CA SER A 100 15.64 -16.39 12.46
C SER A 100 15.83 -17.56 13.42
N PRO A 101 17.06 -17.85 13.88
CA PRO A 101 18.31 -17.29 13.36
C PRO A 101 18.61 -17.78 11.94
N PHE A 102 19.43 -17.04 11.20
CA PHE A 102 19.83 -17.44 9.85
C PHE A 102 21.37 -17.37 9.70
N PRO A 103 22.01 -18.42 9.12
CA PRO A 103 21.42 -19.73 8.81
C PRO A 103 21.11 -20.52 10.09
N TYR A 104 20.03 -21.30 10.09
CA TYR A 104 19.69 -22.20 11.19
C TYR A 104 20.29 -23.57 10.93
N ASP A 105 21.09 -24.09 11.88
CA ASP A 105 21.63 -25.44 11.83
C ASP A 105 20.81 -26.37 12.76
N PRO A 106 20.03 -27.31 12.20
CA PRO A 106 19.22 -28.23 13.00
C PRO A 106 20.06 -29.25 13.78
N THR A 107 21.35 -29.42 13.44
CA THR A 107 22.25 -30.28 14.19
C THR A 107 22.92 -29.60 15.38
N ASN A 108 22.90 -28.28 15.39
CA ASN A 108 23.42 -27.43 16.45
C ASN A 108 22.45 -26.27 16.71
N PRO A 109 21.26 -26.53 17.31
CA PRO A 109 20.25 -25.52 17.53
C PRO A 109 20.75 -24.39 18.42
N PRO A 110 20.24 -23.17 18.25
CA PRO A 110 20.63 -22.04 19.06
C PRO A 110 20.25 -22.27 20.53
N PRO A 111 20.90 -21.52 21.46
CA PRO A 111 20.50 -21.55 22.87
C PRO A 111 19.04 -21.15 23.05
N PRO A 112 18.36 -21.63 24.13
CA PRO A 112 16.91 -21.44 24.34
C PRO A 112 16.43 -19.99 24.35
N GLU A 113 17.30 -19.05 24.68
CA GLU A 113 17.02 -17.61 24.68
C GLU A 113 16.95 -16.98 23.28
N VAL A 114 17.40 -17.70 22.26
CA VAL A 114 17.33 -17.25 20.86
C VAL A 114 16.08 -17.83 20.20
N PRO A 115 15.07 -17.02 19.88
CA PRO A 115 13.84 -17.52 19.33
C PRO A 115 14.04 -18.07 17.90
N ILE A 116 13.46 -19.23 17.64
CA ILE A 116 13.37 -19.80 16.31
C ILE A 116 12.07 -19.29 15.68
N VAL A 117 12.18 -18.56 14.59
CA VAL A 117 11.05 -17.88 13.96
C VAL A 117 10.81 -18.43 12.56
N ALA A 118 9.61 -18.96 12.35
CA ALA A 118 9.11 -19.34 11.04
C ALA A 118 8.27 -18.21 10.41
N PHE A 119 8.31 -18.12 9.10
CA PHE A 119 7.52 -17.20 8.31
C PHE A 119 6.36 -17.94 7.63
N ALA A 120 5.16 -17.69 8.11
CA ALA A 120 3.94 -18.23 7.50
C ALA A 120 3.36 -17.23 6.51
N TYR A 121 3.02 -17.70 5.32
CA TYR A 121 2.53 -16.88 4.23
C TYR A 121 1.27 -17.51 3.59
N GLY A 122 0.17 -16.76 3.56
CA GLY A 122 -1.15 -17.27 3.20
C GLY A 122 -1.27 -17.87 1.81
N ASN A 123 -0.49 -17.39 0.84
CA ASN A 123 -0.48 -17.92 -0.53
C ASN A 123 0.73 -18.83 -0.82
N TRP A 124 1.36 -19.40 0.19
CA TRP A 124 2.46 -20.32 0.03
C TRP A 124 2.08 -21.50 -0.89
N GLY A 125 2.91 -21.73 -1.92
CA GLY A 125 2.66 -22.73 -2.97
C GLY A 125 1.73 -22.25 -4.10
N HIS A 126 1.26 -21.00 -4.04
CA HIS A 126 0.35 -20.35 -4.99
C HIS A 126 0.87 -18.99 -5.48
N GLU A 127 2.16 -18.72 -5.29
CA GLU A 127 2.77 -17.42 -5.59
C GLU A 127 2.71 -17.10 -7.09
N VAL A 128 2.80 -18.14 -7.93
CA VAL A 128 2.76 -17.98 -9.38
C VAL A 128 1.35 -17.85 -9.94
N ASP A 129 0.30 -18.13 -9.18
CA ASP A 129 -1.09 -18.02 -9.62
C ASP A 129 -1.44 -16.57 -10.06
N MET A 130 -0.74 -15.58 -9.52
CA MET A 130 -0.87 -14.18 -9.97
C MET A 130 -0.57 -14.00 -11.48
N MET A 131 0.22 -14.85 -12.09
CA MET A 131 0.50 -14.82 -13.54
C MET A 131 -0.74 -15.23 -14.33
N ASP A 132 -1.46 -16.24 -13.85
CA ASP A 132 -2.73 -16.67 -14.45
C ASP A 132 -3.82 -15.62 -14.23
N VAL A 133 -3.85 -14.98 -13.06
CA VAL A 133 -4.77 -13.87 -12.77
C VAL A 133 -4.61 -12.75 -13.79
N ILE A 134 -3.38 -12.31 -14.05
CA ILE A 134 -3.08 -11.25 -15.05
C ILE A 134 -3.58 -11.64 -16.45
N LEU A 135 -3.38 -12.89 -16.85
CA LEU A 135 -3.85 -13.39 -18.15
C LEU A 135 -5.37 -13.49 -18.20
N LYS A 136 -6.03 -13.89 -17.13
CA LYS A 136 -7.48 -13.93 -17.01
C LYS A 136 -8.07 -12.52 -17.09
N PHE A 137 -7.48 -11.53 -16.42
CA PHE A 137 -7.88 -10.13 -16.54
C PHE A 137 -7.86 -9.65 -18.00
N ALA A 138 -6.80 -9.98 -18.73
CA ALA A 138 -6.68 -9.60 -20.14
C ALA A 138 -7.70 -10.29 -21.04
N ARG A 139 -8.32 -11.40 -20.61
CA ARG A 139 -9.31 -12.16 -21.36
C ARG A 139 -10.75 -11.94 -20.91
N ALA A 140 -10.95 -11.42 -19.72
CA ALA A 140 -12.28 -11.17 -19.18
C ALA A 140 -13.05 -10.18 -20.07
N GLU A 141 -14.33 -10.49 -20.32
CA GLU A 141 -15.24 -9.65 -21.10
C GLU A 141 -16.37 -9.07 -20.24
N SER A 142 -16.41 -9.49 -18.96
CA SER A 142 -17.42 -9.07 -18.00
C SER A 142 -16.85 -8.90 -16.59
N VAL A 143 -17.57 -8.16 -15.73
CA VAL A 143 -17.23 -8.03 -14.32
C VAL A 143 -17.23 -9.38 -13.59
N ALA A 144 -18.10 -10.31 -13.99
CA ALA A 144 -18.18 -11.63 -13.38
C ALA A 144 -16.94 -12.48 -13.68
N GLU A 145 -16.45 -12.50 -14.93
CA GLU A 145 -15.21 -13.18 -15.30
C GLU A 145 -13.98 -12.55 -14.64
N PHE A 146 -14.00 -11.23 -14.47
CA PHE A 146 -12.94 -10.54 -13.73
C PHE A 146 -12.96 -10.93 -12.24
N ASP A 147 -14.14 -11.03 -11.62
CA ASP A 147 -14.32 -11.46 -10.23
C ASP A 147 -13.80 -12.88 -10.00
N GLU A 148 -14.11 -13.83 -10.91
CA GLU A 148 -13.56 -15.19 -10.86
C GLU A 148 -12.02 -15.21 -10.89
N ALA A 149 -11.41 -14.33 -11.67
CA ALA A 149 -9.96 -14.19 -11.70
C ALA A 149 -9.40 -13.63 -10.39
N VAL A 150 -10.09 -12.66 -9.79
CA VAL A 150 -9.68 -12.07 -8.50
C VAL A 150 -9.70 -13.11 -7.37
N GLU A 151 -10.58 -14.12 -7.42
CA GLU A 151 -10.60 -15.22 -6.43
C GLU A 151 -9.25 -15.97 -6.35
N MET A 152 -8.50 -16.03 -7.43
CA MET A 152 -7.18 -16.68 -7.47
C MET A 152 -6.06 -15.79 -6.95
N ALA A 153 -6.30 -14.48 -6.76
CA ALA A 153 -5.27 -13.53 -6.36
C ALA A 153 -4.89 -13.68 -4.88
N GLY A 154 -3.81 -14.39 -4.61
CA GLY A 154 -3.29 -14.59 -3.25
C GLY A 154 -2.58 -13.38 -2.66
N ALA A 155 -2.07 -12.47 -3.49
CA ALA A 155 -1.42 -11.24 -3.03
C ALA A 155 -2.43 -10.22 -2.47
N SER A 156 -2.05 -9.55 -1.39
CA SER A 156 -2.89 -8.50 -0.80
C SER A 156 -2.82 -7.23 -1.64
N VAL A 157 -3.87 -7.03 -2.46
CA VAL A 157 -4.02 -5.89 -3.35
C VAL A 157 -5.48 -5.42 -3.41
N HIS A 158 -5.67 -4.13 -3.61
CA HIS A 158 -6.95 -3.57 -4.03
C HIS A 158 -7.02 -3.61 -5.55
N PHE A 159 -8.08 -4.18 -6.09
CA PHE A 159 -8.42 -4.06 -7.49
C PHE A 159 -9.56 -3.06 -7.68
N THR A 160 -9.43 -2.22 -8.67
CA THR A 160 -10.50 -1.36 -9.18
C THR A 160 -10.75 -1.67 -10.65
N TYR A 161 -12.01 -1.58 -11.06
CA TYR A 161 -12.48 -2.00 -12.37
C TYR A 161 -13.53 -1.01 -12.90
N ALA A 162 -13.50 -0.77 -14.19
CA ALA A 162 -14.55 -0.05 -14.92
C ALA A 162 -14.70 -0.65 -16.31
N ASP A 163 -15.94 -0.86 -16.79
CA ASP A 163 -16.20 -1.44 -18.10
C ASP A 163 -17.04 -0.53 -19.01
N ARG A 164 -17.10 -0.92 -20.29
CA ARG A 164 -17.87 -0.21 -21.31
C ARG A 164 -19.39 -0.29 -21.14
N ASP A 165 -19.88 -1.24 -20.34
CA ASP A 165 -21.30 -1.46 -20.07
C ASP A 165 -21.79 -0.59 -18.90
N GLY A 166 -20.91 0.19 -18.28
CA GLY A 166 -21.25 1.15 -17.24
C GLY A 166 -20.95 0.66 -15.83
N ASN A 167 -20.41 -0.53 -15.67
CA ASN A 167 -20.10 -1.06 -14.34
C ASN A 167 -18.80 -0.50 -13.80
N ILE A 168 -18.79 -0.31 -12.48
CA ILE A 168 -17.60 -0.11 -11.66
C ILE A 168 -17.56 -1.15 -10.56
N ALA A 169 -16.38 -1.64 -10.22
CA ALA A 169 -16.24 -2.63 -9.15
C ALA A 169 -14.92 -2.47 -8.40
N TYR A 170 -14.91 -3.01 -7.19
CA TYR A 170 -13.77 -3.00 -6.28
C TYR A 170 -13.67 -4.32 -5.54
N TRP A 171 -12.43 -4.79 -5.32
CA TRP A 171 -12.10 -5.95 -4.50
C TRP A 171 -10.85 -5.70 -3.69
N MET A 172 -10.86 -6.15 -2.44
CA MET A 172 -9.67 -6.40 -1.65
C MET A 172 -9.28 -7.86 -1.83
N ALA A 173 -8.30 -8.15 -2.66
CA ALA A 173 -7.75 -9.49 -2.82
C ALA A 173 -6.73 -9.83 -1.73
N GLY A 174 -6.32 -11.09 -1.71
CA GLY A 174 -5.33 -11.62 -0.79
C GLY A 174 -5.91 -12.76 0.06
N TRP A 175 -5.09 -13.75 0.29
CA TRP A 175 -5.47 -14.91 1.08
C TRP A 175 -5.17 -14.67 2.56
N ASP A 176 -6.10 -13.97 3.19
CA ASP A 176 -6.05 -13.58 4.58
C ASP A 176 -6.52 -14.72 5.47
N PRO A 177 -5.64 -15.35 6.27
CA PRO A 177 -6.01 -16.50 7.09
C PRO A 177 -6.89 -16.11 8.26
N ILE A 178 -7.84 -16.98 8.61
CA ILE A 178 -8.56 -16.90 9.87
C ILE A 178 -7.70 -17.58 10.95
N ARG A 179 -7.38 -16.83 11.98
CA ARG A 179 -6.54 -17.26 13.10
C ARG A 179 -7.38 -17.83 14.24
N ALA A 180 -6.77 -18.66 15.08
CA ALA A 180 -7.41 -19.16 16.28
C ALA A 180 -7.97 -18.03 17.15
N ALA A 181 -9.04 -18.30 17.88
CA ALA A 181 -9.69 -17.31 18.75
C ALA A 181 -8.72 -16.80 19.83
N GLY A 182 -8.71 -15.48 20.02
CA GLY A 182 -7.86 -14.83 21.03
C GLY A 182 -6.43 -14.54 20.58
N VAL A 183 -6.03 -14.94 19.37
CA VAL A 183 -4.72 -14.60 18.79
C VAL A 183 -4.71 -13.15 18.35
N ASP A 184 -3.67 -12.42 18.74
CA ASP A 184 -3.37 -11.08 18.24
C ASP A 184 -2.30 -11.15 17.14
N PRO A 185 -2.65 -10.95 15.86
CA PRO A 185 -1.73 -11.11 14.75
C PRO A 185 -0.66 -10.01 14.65
N ARG A 186 -0.66 -9.05 15.56
CA ARG A 186 0.40 -8.04 15.65
C ARG A 186 1.67 -8.57 16.32
N PHE A 187 1.59 -9.72 16.97
CA PHE A 187 2.70 -10.37 17.65
C PHE A 187 3.00 -11.73 17.04
N PRO A 188 4.25 -12.22 17.16
CA PRO A 188 4.55 -13.60 16.82
C PRO A 188 3.68 -14.59 17.62
N MET A 189 3.16 -15.60 16.94
CA MET A 189 2.35 -16.66 17.53
C MET A 189 3.22 -17.84 17.95
N PHE A 190 2.73 -18.69 18.85
CA PHE A 190 3.41 -19.92 19.20
C PHE A 190 3.00 -21.05 18.24
N GLY A 191 3.96 -21.77 17.70
CA GLY A 191 3.74 -22.98 16.89
C GLY A 191 3.47 -24.20 17.80
N ASP A 192 2.39 -24.16 18.59
CA ASP A 192 2.08 -25.12 19.66
C ASP A 192 0.78 -25.88 19.43
N GLY A 193 0.12 -25.67 18.29
CA GLY A 193 -1.16 -26.27 17.93
C GLY A 193 -2.39 -25.53 18.46
N ASN A 194 -2.22 -24.49 19.27
CA ASN A 194 -3.34 -23.71 19.83
C ASN A 194 -3.51 -22.33 19.19
N HIS A 195 -2.46 -21.85 18.52
CA HIS A 195 -2.41 -20.53 17.92
C HIS A 195 -2.44 -20.58 16.39
N GLU A 196 -2.76 -21.74 15.84
CA GLU A 196 -2.70 -22.04 14.42
C GLU A 196 -3.75 -21.27 13.61
N TRP A 197 -3.51 -21.16 12.32
CA TRP A 197 -4.56 -20.81 11.37
C TRP A 197 -5.61 -21.91 11.30
N THR A 198 -6.88 -21.52 11.18
CA THR A 198 -8.00 -22.47 11.09
C THR A 198 -8.04 -23.27 9.79
N GLY A 199 -7.24 -22.88 8.80
CA GLY A 199 -7.29 -23.41 7.44
C GLY A 199 -8.32 -22.69 6.55
N GLU A 200 -9.14 -21.83 7.12
CA GLU A 200 -10.10 -21.02 6.38
C GLU A 200 -9.51 -19.64 6.04
N ARG A 201 -10.08 -19.02 5.00
CA ARG A 201 -9.74 -17.66 4.56
C ARG A 201 -10.84 -16.69 4.93
N ARG A 202 -10.47 -15.48 5.29
CA ARG A 202 -11.42 -14.40 5.52
C ARG A 202 -12.10 -14.03 4.20
N PRO A 203 -13.43 -13.86 4.18
CA PRO A 203 -14.12 -13.31 3.03
C PRO A 203 -13.54 -11.95 2.65
N ARG A 204 -13.27 -11.74 1.38
CA ARG A 204 -12.73 -10.47 0.88
C ARG A 204 -13.82 -9.40 0.81
N ALA A 205 -13.43 -8.17 1.10
CA ALA A 205 -14.29 -7.02 0.86
C ALA A 205 -14.40 -6.78 -0.65
N HIS A 206 -15.61 -6.66 -1.17
CA HIS A 206 -15.88 -6.34 -2.57
C HIS A 206 -17.22 -5.62 -2.73
N ALA A 207 -17.35 -4.87 -3.80
CA ALA A 207 -18.62 -4.25 -4.19
C ALA A 207 -18.64 -3.96 -5.69
N THR A 208 -19.84 -3.99 -6.27
CA THR A 208 -20.10 -3.63 -7.67
C THR A 208 -21.23 -2.61 -7.69
N ASN A 209 -21.07 -1.54 -8.50
CA ASN A 209 -22.06 -0.49 -8.70
C ASN A 209 -22.64 0.06 -7.39
N PRO A 210 -21.81 0.60 -6.47
CA PRO A 210 -22.30 1.11 -5.20
C PRO A 210 -23.23 2.30 -5.41
N ALA A 211 -24.19 2.49 -4.50
CA ALA A 211 -25.18 3.57 -4.59
C ALA A 211 -24.55 4.97 -4.63
N GLN A 212 -23.36 5.15 -4.05
CA GLN A 212 -22.60 6.40 -4.12
C GLN A 212 -22.00 6.70 -5.50
N GLY A 213 -21.97 5.73 -6.43
CA GLY A 213 -21.52 5.92 -7.80
C GLY A 213 -19.99 5.97 -8.02
N TYR A 214 -19.19 5.76 -7.00
CA TYR A 214 -17.72 5.77 -7.11
C TYR A 214 -17.04 4.85 -6.09
N PHE A 215 -15.76 4.56 -6.35
CA PHE A 215 -14.81 4.03 -5.39
C PHE A 215 -13.63 5.00 -5.29
N GLY A 216 -13.20 5.29 -4.08
CA GLY A 216 -12.02 6.08 -3.78
C GLY A 216 -11.14 5.37 -2.76
N GLY A 217 -9.82 5.41 -2.95
CA GLY A 217 -8.94 4.79 -1.99
C GLY A 217 -7.46 5.05 -2.27
N TRP A 218 -6.64 4.85 -1.22
CA TRP A 218 -5.19 5.02 -1.31
C TRP A 218 -4.48 4.16 -0.27
N ASN A 219 -4.42 2.87 -0.47
CA ASN A 219 -3.89 1.89 0.49
C ASN A 219 -4.58 1.93 1.86
N ASN A 220 -5.77 2.50 1.94
CA ASN A 220 -6.55 2.59 3.16
C ASN A 220 -7.33 1.29 3.39
N LYS A 221 -7.96 1.20 4.54
CA LYS A 221 -8.82 0.11 4.93
C LYS A 221 -9.90 -0.19 3.88
N ALA A 222 -10.03 -1.47 3.52
CA ALA A 222 -10.89 -1.93 2.42
C ALA A 222 -12.39 -1.72 2.66
N SER A 223 -12.84 -1.85 3.92
CA SER A 223 -14.22 -1.65 4.34
C SER A 223 -14.25 -1.25 5.81
N ILE A 224 -15.40 -0.74 6.28
CA ILE A 224 -15.57 -0.34 7.67
C ILE A 224 -15.35 -1.53 8.63
N ASP A 225 -15.73 -2.73 8.21
CA ASP A 225 -15.64 -3.96 9.02
C ASP A 225 -14.32 -4.72 8.84
N TYR A 226 -13.43 -4.25 7.97
CA TYR A 226 -12.14 -4.89 7.78
C TYR A 226 -11.20 -4.59 8.94
N ASN A 227 -11.09 -5.52 9.87
CA ASN A 227 -10.29 -5.40 11.11
C ASN A 227 -9.16 -6.43 11.15
N ASN A 228 -8.43 -6.56 10.08
CA ASN A 228 -7.26 -7.42 10.02
C ASN A 228 -6.00 -6.57 9.89
N PRO A 229 -5.42 -6.08 11.00
CA PRO A 229 -4.26 -5.21 10.97
C PRO A 229 -3.07 -5.95 10.37
N TYR A 230 -2.31 -5.23 9.58
CA TYR A 230 -1.04 -5.70 9.07
C TYR A 230 -0.04 -5.86 10.23
N ASN A 231 0.60 -7.02 10.33
CA ASN A 231 1.53 -7.32 11.42
C ASN A 231 2.98 -6.87 11.16
N ALA A 232 3.29 -6.36 9.99
CA ALA A 232 4.59 -5.78 9.76
C ALA A 232 4.71 -4.46 10.52
N LEU A 233 5.66 -4.38 11.38
CA LEU A 233 5.92 -3.32 12.37
C LEU A 233 5.99 -1.88 11.82
N LYS A 234 5.93 -1.67 10.51
CA LYS A 234 6.13 -0.36 9.88
C LYS A 234 4.92 0.18 9.13
N TYR A 235 3.92 -0.65 8.85
CA TYR A 235 2.85 -0.27 7.95
C TYR A 235 1.51 -0.58 8.58
N TYR A 236 0.79 0.42 8.92
CA TYR A 236 -0.64 0.38 9.09
C TYR A 236 -1.28 0.81 7.77
N LEU A 237 -2.54 0.49 7.62
CA LEU A 237 -3.36 0.97 6.51
C LEU A 237 -3.04 2.44 6.27
N GLY A 238 -2.57 2.77 5.11
CA GLY A 238 -1.88 4.00 4.77
C GLY A 238 -2.51 5.31 5.22
N PRO A 239 -1.82 6.43 5.09
CA PRO A 239 -2.30 7.70 5.62
C PRO A 239 -3.62 8.11 4.97
N ALA A 240 -4.62 8.35 5.80
CA ALA A 240 -6.00 8.61 5.39
C ALA A 240 -6.18 9.94 4.64
N HIS A 241 -5.21 10.87 4.73
CA HIS A 241 -5.32 12.18 4.11
C HIS A 241 -5.56 12.13 2.60
N ARG A 242 -4.84 11.28 1.87
CA ARG A 242 -5.00 11.13 0.41
C ARG A 242 -6.36 10.54 0.03
N ALA A 243 -6.81 9.54 0.75
CA ALA A 243 -8.13 8.97 0.57
C ALA A 243 -9.23 10.00 0.87
N ARG A 244 -9.03 10.87 1.87
CA ARG A 244 -10.00 11.93 2.18
C ARG A 244 -10.10 13.00 1.10
N VAL A 245 -9.00 13.41 0.49
CA VAL A 245 -9.05 14.35 -0.66
C VAL A 245 -9.92 13.80 -1.78
N ILE A 246 -9.79 12.49 -2.07
CA ILE A 246 -10.61 11.80 -3.07
C ILE A 246 -12.08 11.78 -2.62
N GLU A 247 -12.34 11.36 -1.39
CA GLU A 247 -13.69 11.22 -0.85
C GLU A 247 -14.43 12.55 -0.78
N ASP A 248 -13.79 13.58 -0.24
CA ASP A 248 -14.38 14.92 -0.12
C ASP A 248 -14.75 15.50 -1.50
N TYR A 249 -13.92 15.26 -2.50
CA TYR A 249 -14.20 15.71 -3.86
C TYR A 249 -15.32 14.91 -4.51
N LEU A 250 -15.21 13.57 -4.53
CA LEU A 250 -16.16 12.70 -5.21
C LEU A 250 -17.55 12.72 -4.57
N SER A 251 -17.65 12.89 -3.26
CA SER A 251 -18.93 13.00 -2.55
C SER A 251 -19.66 14.34 -2.81
N ALA A 252 -18.94 15.35 -3.26
CA ALA A 252 -19.48 16.69 -3.54
C ALA A 252 -19.78 16.94 -5.02
N HIS A 253 -19.41 16.02 -5.93
CA HIS A 253 -19.53 16.24 -7.37
C HIS A 253 -20.12 15.03 -8.08
N ASP A 254 -21.13 15.28 -8.91
CA ASP A 254 -21.74 14.29 -9.80
C ASP A 254 -21.35 14.54 -11.25
N ASN A 255 -21.43 13.48 -12.07
CA ASN A 255 -21.26 13.56 -13.53
C ASN A 255 -19.92 14.18 -13.98
N LEU A 256 -18.83 13.78 -13.34
CA LEU A 256 -17.50 14.30 -13.61
C LEU A 256 -17.07 14.12 -15.06
N THR A 257 -16.42 15.15 -15.61
CA THR A 257 -15.72 15.10 -16.89
C THR A 257 -14.34 14.48 -16.75
N PHE A 258 -13.72 14.15 -17.87
CA PHE A 258 -12.33 13.66 -17.89
C PHE A 258 -11.36 14.70 -17.33
N GLU A 259 -11.57 15.97 -17.64
CA GLU A 259 -10.76 17.09 -17.17
C GLU A 259 -10.82 17.24 -15.65
N GLU A 260 -11.99 17.10 -15.08
CA GLU A 260 -12.19 17.18 -13.61
C GLU A 260 -11.50 16.01 -12.88
N VAL A 261 -11.59 14.79 -13.40
CA VAL A 261 -10.88 13.63 -12.84
C VAL A 261 -9.36 13.80 -12.99
N ARG A 262 -8.87 14.31 -14.12
CA ARG A 262 -7.45 14.64 -14.32
C ARG A 262 -6.97 15.70 -13.33
N ASP A 263 -7.74 16.75 -13.14
CA ASP A 263 -7.36 17.86 -12.27
C ASP A 263 -7.42 17.44 -10.78
N LEU A 264 -8.38 16.59 -10.41
CA LEU A 264 -8.36 15.93 -9.09
C LEU A 264 -7.08 15.12 -8.88
N ALA A 265 -6.66 14.35 -9.89
CA ALA A 265 -5.43 13.58 -9.83
C ALA A 265 -4.18 14.45 -9.62
N LEU A 266 -4.10 15.58 -10.30
CA LEU A 266 -3.01 16.55 -10.12
C LEU A 266 -3.06 17.21 -8.73
N ASN A 267 -4.25 17.51 -8.23
CA ASN A 267 -4.42 18.03 -6.88
C ASN A 267 -3.90 17.06 -5.82
N ILE A 268 -4.29 15.78 -5.89
CA ILE A 268 -3.80 14.74 -5.00
C ILE A 268 -2.27 14.59 -5.08
N ALA A 269 -1.73 14.60 -6.29
CA ALA A 269 -0.30 14.42 -6.53
C ALA A 269 0.57 15.53 -5.93
N THR A 270 0.03 16.73 -5.78
CA THR A 270 0.77 17.90 -5.26
C THR A 270 0.40 18.28 -3.82
N THR A 271 -0.58 17.59 -3.22
CA THR A 271 -0.97 17.81 -1.82
C THR A 271 0.10 17.28 -0.87
N ASP A 272 0.40 18.03 0.20
CA ASP A 272 1.38 17.61 1.20
C ASP A 272 0.94 16.31 1.90
N SER A 273 1.85 15.33 1.90
CA SER A 273 1.59 14.02 2.49
C SER A 273 1.60 13.99 4.02
N PHE A 274 2.11 15.02 4.69
CA PHE A 274 2.04 15.17 6.14
C PHE A 274 0.71 15.76 6.62
N GLY A 275 -0.09 16.30 5.70
CA GLY A 275 -1.39 16.88 6.03
C GLY A 275 -2.43 15.81 6.27
N PHE A 276 -3.22 16.03 7.32
CA PHE A 276 -4.55 15.43 7.39
C PHE A 276 -5.45 16.26 6.47
N ALA A 277 -6.31 15.62 5.69
CA ALA A 277 -7.25 16.34 4.84
C ALA A 277 -8.02 17.39 5.67
N SER A 278 -8.07 18.62 5.19
CA SER A 278 -8.89 19.64 5.79
C SER A 278 -10.36 19.25 5.64
N LYS A 279 -11.15 19.48 6.68
CA LYS A 279 -12.59 19.21 6.69
C LYS A 279 -13.38 19.95 5.60
N ASN A 280 -12.80 20.97 4.97
CA ASN A 280 -13.54 21.92 4.15
C ASN A 280 -12.89 22.23 2.79
N SER A 281 -11.77 21.64 2.40
CA SER A 281 -11.01 22.18 1.27
C SER A 281 -10.71 21.20 0.14
N GLY A 282 -11.08 19.93 0.26
CA GLY A 282 -10.74 18.95 -0.78
C GLY A 282 -9.22 18.84 -1.05
N GLY A 283 -8.40 19.41 -0.18
CA GLY A 283 -6.94 19.37 -0.23
C GLY A 283 -6.37 19.33 1.18
N GLY A 284 -5.38 18.49 1.41
CA GLY A 284 -4.75 18.39 2.71
C GLY A 284 -3.79 19.55 2.96
N ASN A 285 -4.27 20.68 3.48
CA ASN A 285 -3.39 21.72 3.98
C ASN A 285 -3.09 21.47 5.47
N PRO A 286 -1.89 20.98 5.82
CA PRO A 286 -1.52 20.63 7.20
C PRO A 286 -1.51 21.85 8.13
N TRP A 287 -1.30 23.03 7.59
CA TRP A 287 -1.32 24.27 8.35
C TRP A 287 -2.65 24.50 9.10
N THR A 288 -3.76 24.14 8.48
CA THR A 288 -5.10 24.33 9.08
C THR A 288 -5.31 23.60 10.40
N TYR A 289 -4.50 22.59 10.70
CA TYR A 289 -4.61 21.81 11.94
C TYR A 289 -3.83 22.40 13.11
N VAL A 290 -2.77 23.12 12.82
CA VAL A 290 -1.82 23.61 13.81
C VAL A 290 -1.75 25.13 13.88
N ALA A 291 -2.46 25.82 12.98
CA ALA A 291 -2.38 27.27 12.82
C ALA A 291 -2.67 28.04 14.11
N ASP A 292 -3.70 27.64 14.86
CA ASP A 292 -4.09 28.35 16.07
C ASP A 292 -3.02 28.26 17.16
N ASP A 293 -2.44 27.07 17.35
CA ASP A 293 -1.38 26.86 18.34
C ASP A 293 -0.09 27.61 17.95
N PHE A 294 0.29 27.58 16.68
CA PHE A 294 1.45 28.30 16.19
C PHE A 294 1.28 29.81 16.28
N LYS A 295 0.08 30.33 15.94
CA LYS A 295 -0.24 31.75 16.05
C LYS A 295 -0.20 32.22 17.50
N ALA A 296 -0.75 31.43 18.42
CA ALA A 296 -0.68 31.74 19.84
C ALA A 296 0.77 31.74 20.37
N ALA A 297 1.58 30.78 19.97
CA ALA A 297 3.00 30.71 20.35
C ALA A 297 3.81 31.88 19.78
N VAL A 298 3.57 32.27 18.52
CA VAL A 298 4.22 33.43 17.91
C VAL A 298 3.76 34.73 18.56
N ALA A 299 2.48 34.89 18.84
CA ALA A 299 1.95 36.10 19.53
C ALA A 299 2.58 36.31 20.92
N ALA A 300 2.89 35.22 21.63
CA ALA A 300 3.60 35.29 22.92
C ALA A 300 5.07 35.75 22.80
N ASN A 301 5.70 35.59 21.63
CA ASN A 301 7.10 35.92 21.34
C ASN A 301 7.26 36.48 19.93
N SER A 302 6.48 37.49 19.59
CA SER A 302 6.47 38.09 18.23
C SER A 302 7.82 38.73 17.88
N THR A 303 8.21 38.48 16.62
CA THR A 303 9.28 39.19 15.92
C THR A 303 8.86 39.37 14.46
N PRO A 304 9.41 40.36 13.74
CA PRO A 304 9.07 40.57 12.33
C PRO A 304 9.19 39.31 11.47
N ASP A 305 10.23 38.49 11.69
CA ASP A 305 10.46 37.24 10.93
C ASP A 305 9.40 36.18 11.27
N ARG A 306 9.00 36.04 12.54
CA ARG A 306 7.96 35.11 12.96
C ARG A 306 6.59 35.50 12.44
N ASP A 307 6.29 36.79 12.47
CA ASP A 307 5.04 37.32 11.93
C ASP A 307 4.97 37.14 10.41
N ALA A 308 6.09 37.33 9.69
CA ALA A 308 6.20 37.03 8.26
C ALA A 308 6.02 35.54 7.97
N ALA A 309 6.56 34.64 8.81
CA ALA A 309 6.38 33.20 8.69
C ALA A 309 4.91 32.79 8.83
N ILE A 310 4.20 33.33 9.81
CA ILE A 310 2.73 33.09 9.97
C ILE A 310 1.97 33.59 8.74
N ALA A 311 2.28 34.80 8.24
CA ALA A 311 1.61 35.33 7.06
C ALA A 311 1.84 34.47 5.81
N MET A 312 3.04 33.91 5.65
CA MET A 312 3.37 32.98 4.57
C MET A 312 2.55 31.68 4.69
N LEU A 313 2.45 31.10 5.87
CA LEU A 313 1.69 29.88 6.11
C LEU A 313 0.17 30.08 5.98
N ASP A 314 -0.34 31.25 6.38
CA ASP A 314 -1.75 31.58 6.21
C ASP A 314 -2.15 31.75 4.74
N ALA A 315 -1.20 32.16 3.88
CA ALA A 315 -1.42 32.29 2.45
C ALA A 315 -1.20 30.98 1.67
N TRP A 316 -0.72 29.93 2.33
CA TRP A 316 -0.36 28.67 1.69
C TRP A 316 -1.60 27.82 1.37
N ASP A 317 -1.62 27.25 0.16
CA ASP A 317 -2.72 26.42 -0.36
C ASP A 317 -2.60 24.92 -0.02
N GLY A 318 -1.54 24.51 0.70
CA GLY A 318 -1.32 23.12 1.10
C GLY A 318 -0.54 22.27 0.09
N HIS A 319 -0.13 22.83 -1.04
CA HIS A 319 0.65 22.10 -2.04
C HIS A 319 2.15 22.25 -1.82
N PHE A 320 2.89 21.18 -2.11
CA PHE A 320 4.36 21.21 -1.98
C PHE A 320 5.06 21.93 -3.15
N VAL A 321 4.34 22.22 -4.24
CA VAL A 321 4.82 22.99 -5.38
C VAL A 321 4.29 24.42 -5.32
N ALA A 322 5.13 25.38 -5.66
CA ALA A 322 4.72 26.78 -5.77
C ALA A 322 3.74 26.95 -6.95
N GLY A 323 2.61 27.67 -6.70
CA GLY A 323 1.58 27.89 -7.70
C GLY A 323 0.52 26.80 -7.81
N GLY A 324 0.52 25.84 -6.87
CA GLY A 324 -0.51 24.81 -6.77
C GLY A 324 -0.51 23.76 -7.90
N PRO A 325 -1.60 23.02 -8.10
CA PRO A 325 -1.65 21.89 -9.05
C PRO A 325 -1.34 22.27 -10.50
N ALA A 326 -1.66 23.47 -10.93
CA ALA A 326 -1.44 23.94 -12.30
C ALA A 326 0.07 24.08 -12.62
N ALA A 327 0.89 24.36 -11.63
CA ALA A 327 2.33 24.54 -11.79
C ALA A 327 3.06 23.22 -12.08
N TRP A 328 2.50 22.09 -11.70
CA TRP A 328 3.07 20.76 -11.94
C TRP A 328 3.51 20.51 -13.39
N ARG A 329 2.81 21.10 -14.35
CA ARG A 329 3.10 20.94 -15.79
C ARG A 329 4.39 21.61 -16.27
N PHE A 330 4.92 22.52 -15.48
CA PHE A 330 6.02 23.40 -15.91
C PHE A 330 7.33 23.20 -15.15
N GLY A 331 7.40 22.14 -14.33
CA GLY A 331 8.53 21.88 -13.44
C GLY A 331 8.61 23.00 -12.39
N THR A 332 8.84 22.74 -11.13
CA THR A 332 8.56 23.79 -10.21
C THR A 332 9.41 23.78 -8.98
N GLU A 333 9.62 24.95 -8.51
CA GLU A 333 10.22 25.20 -7.22
C GLU A 333 9.29 24.71 -6.13
N ALA A 334 9.87 24.16 -5.07
CA ALA A 334 9.12 23.83 -3.87
C ALA A 334 8.51 25.12 -3.25
N ALA A 335 7.31 25.01 -2.71
CA ALA A 335 6.70 26.12 -2.00
C ALA A 335 7.48 26.42 -0.71
N ASP A 336 7.88 27.68 -0.51
CA ASP A 336 8.59 28.11 0.69
C ASP A 336 7.78 27.80 1.96
N ALA A 337 6.46 28.00 1.91
CA ALA A 337 5.55 27.65 2.99
C ALA A 337 5.56 26.15 3.34
N TRP A 338 5.66 25.27 2.33
CA TRP A 338 5.81 23.83 2.55
C TRP A 338 7.13 23.51 3.27
N ALA A 339 8.23 24.08 2.84
CA ALA A 339 9.52 23.90 3.47
C ALA A 339 9.51 24.38 4.93
N LEU A 340 8.96 25.56 5.17
CA LEU A 340 8.80 26.15 6.50
C LEU A 340 7.94 25.27 7.41
N GLN A 341 6.75 24.84 6.94
CA GLN A 341 5.82 23.99 7.70
C GLN A 341 6.49 22.66 8.08
N ASN A 342 7.13 21.98 7.14
CA ASN A 342 7.78 20.70 7.39
C ASN A 342 8.94 20.83 8.38
N TRP A 343 9.74 21.89 8.28
CA TRP A 343 10.82 22.15 9.21
C TRP A 343 10.31 22.42 10.63
N TRP A 344 9.29 23.23 10.73
CA TRP A 344 8.70 23.64 12.01
C TRP A 344 8.07 22.44 12.74
N ILE A 345 7.25 21.64 12.06
CA ILE A 345 6.65 20.44 12.64
C ILE A 345 7.72 19.45 13.11
N ARG A 346 8.76 19.21 12.31
CA ARG A 346 9.88 18.34 12.70
C ARG A 346 10.56 18.82 13.99
N GLU A 347 10.78 20.11 14.10
CA GLU A 347 11.43 20.68 15.28
C GLU A 347 10.53 20.61 16.50
N VAL A 348 9.23 20.88 16.36
CA VAL A 348 8.25 20.69 17.44
C VAL A 348 8.24 19.23 17.90
N MET A 349 8.13 18.28 16.99
CA MET A 349 8.17 16.85 17.32
C MET A 349 9.47 16.45 18.01
N ARG A 350 10.59 16.93 17.52
CA ARG A 350 11.91 16.67 18.14
C ARG A 350 11.97 17.20 19.55
N ILE A 351 11.59 18.45 19.78
CA ILE A 351 11.65 19.08 21.11
C ILE A 351 10.66 18.42 22.08
N THR A 352 9.48 18.02 21.58
CA THR A 352 8.43 17.44 22.41
C THR A 352 8.74 16.03 22.86
N PHE A 353 9.37 15.21 22.00
CA PHE A 353 9.48 13.76 22.22
C PHE A 353 10.93 13.25 22.29
N GLU A 354 11.94 14.12 22.19
CA GLU A 354 13.33 13.67 22.15
C GLU A 354 13.79 12.97 23.45
N ASP A 355 13.25 13.35 24.57
CA ASP A 355 13.56 12.78 25.88
C ASP A 355 12.85 11.43 26.13
N GLU A 356 11.69 11.17 25.50
CA GLU A 356 11.00 9.89 25.61
C GLU A 356 11.66 8.79 24.77
N PHE A 357 12.46 9.15 23.78
CA PHE A 357 13.11 8.21 22.87
C PHE A 357 14.62 8.03 23.12
N ARG A 358 15.13 8.58 24.20
CA ARG A 358 16.49 8.35 24.70
C ARG A 358 16.49 7.29 25.80
#